data_1f454a48d509d082eb60c657a13dbf2b
#
_entry.id   1f454a48d509d082eb60c657a13dbf2b
#
_cell.length_a   1.000
_cell.length_b   1.000
_cell.length_c   1.000
_cell.angle_alpha   90.00
_cell.angle_beta   90.00
_cell.angle_gamma   90.00
#
_symmetry.space_group_name_H-M   'P 1'
#
loop_
_entity.id
_entity.type
_entity.pdbx_description
1 polymer ?
#
loop_
_entity_poly.entity_id
_entity_poly.type
_entity_poly.pdbx_seq_one_letter_code
_entity_poly.pdbx_strand_id
1 'polypeptide(L)'
;MFKTTGIDHVAVNTNDMEATLQFYCGILGMRLARTSRTPDGRRHYNVEIGGGNAFAFFDGADKPGENTPQYLNHFALPVATEAEFDEAYQRLKDHGVEVTEIIEREYGKTYYFHDPSGIRLQIELQSRQDNSDPNGDPDPVPSAAKYLAK
;
A
#
# COMPACT_ATOMS: atom_id res chain seq x y z
N MET A 1 -8.74 -23.76 15.71
CA MET A 1 -7.92 -22.60 15.33
C MET A 1 -8.63 -21.94 14.14
N PHE A 2 -8.99 -20.66 14.23
CA PHE A 2 -9.57 -19.93 13.08
C PHE A 2 -8.46 -19.58 12.07
N LYS A 3 -8.85 -19.43 10.81
CA LYS A 3 -7.95 -18.95 9.75
C LYS A 3 -8.54 -17.68 9.14
N THR A 4 -7.72 -16.64 8.98
CA THR A 4 -8.08 -15.46 8.20
C THR A 4 -7.94 -15.77 6.72
N THR A 5 -8.71 -15.07 5.89
CA THR A 5 -8.65 -15.18 4.42
C THR A 5 -7.83 -14.04 3.78
N GLY A 6 -7.29 -13.13 4.59
CA GLY A 6 -6.50 -11.99 4.15
C GLY A 6 -6.94 -10.70 4.83
N ILE A 7 -6.53 -9.58 4.26
CA ILE A 7 -6.95 -8.24 4.66
C ILE A 7 -8.16 -7.87 3.80
N ASP A 8 -9.29 -7.51 4.42
CA ASP A 8 -10.49 -7.00 3.74
C ASP A 8 -10.30 -5.54 3.34
N HIS A 9 -10.00 -4.69 4.32
CA HIS A 9 -9.68 -3.28 4.06
C HIS A 9 -8.69 -2.74 5.09
N VAL A 10 -8.08 -1.63 4.75
CA VAL A 10 -7.24 -0.83 5.64
C VAL A 10 -7.87 0.54 5.83
N ALA A 11 -8.17 0.90 7.07
CA ALA A 11 -8.70 2.22 7.41
C ALA A 11 -7.57 3.24 7.49
N VAL A 12 -7.70 4.33 6.75
CA VAL A 12 -6.69 5.38 6.60
C VAL A 12 -7.35 6.73 6.84
N ASN A 13 -6.74 7.56 7.66
CA ASN A 13 -7.20 8.93 7.83
C ASN A 13 -6.53 9.85 6.81
N THR A 14 -7.31 10.80 6.28
CA THR A 14 -6.80 11.88 5.42
C THR A 14 -7.28 13.24 5.93
N ASN A 15 -6.49 14.26 5.71
CA ASN A 15 -6.88 15.65 5.96
C ASN A 15 -7.47 16.34 4.71
N ASP A 16 -7.31 15.73 3.53
CA ASP A 16 -7.83 16.23 2.26
C ASP A 16 -8.36 15.07 1.41
N MET A 17 -9.66 14.81 1.51
CA MET A 17 -10.31 13.74 0.75
C MET A 17 -10.26 13.98 -0.75
N GLU A 18 -10.32 15.22 -1.20
CA GLU A 18 -10.26 15.54 -2.64
C GLU A 18 -8.88 15.20 -3.21
N ALA A 19 -7.80 15.65 -2.57
CA ALA A 19 -6.45 15.31 -2.97
C ALA A 19 -6.21 13.78 -2.92
N THR A 20 -6.77 13.09 -1.93
CA THR A 20 -6.71 11.63 -1.81
C THR A 20 -7.38 10.96 -3.00
N LEU A 21 -8.59 11.36 -3.38
CA LEU A 21 -9.27 10.76 -4.53
C LEU A 21 -8.58 11.08 -5.86
N GLN A 22 -8.09 12.31 -6.04
CA GLN A 22 -7.32 12.66 -7.23
C GLN A 22 -6.06 11.79 -7.35
N PHE A 23 -5.41 11.49 -6.24
CA PHE A 23 -4.25 10.62 -6.23
C PHE A 23 -4.61 9.15 -6.52
N TYR A 24 -5.44 8.53 -5.69
CA TYR A 24 -5.73 7.10 -5.83
C TYR A 24 -6.59 6.77 -7.05
N CYS A 25 -7.62 7.54 -7.32
CA CYS A 25 -8.49 7.30 -8.47
C CYS A 25 -7.99 7.98 -9.74
N GLY A 26 -7.47 9.20 -9.65
CA GLY A 26 -6.99 9.97 -10.79
C GLY A 26 -5.62 9.49 -11.28
N ILE A 27 -4.62 9.43 -10.41
CA ILE A 27 -3.25 9.08 -10.80
C ILE A 27 -3.06 7.56 -10.85
N LEU A 28 -3.40 6.84 -9.77
CA LEU A 28 -3.22 5.39 -9.72
C LEU A 28 -4.30 4.60 -10.47
N GLY A 29 -5.38 5.25 -10.91
CA GLY A 29 -6.45 4.62 -11.70
C GLY A 29 -7.32 3.64 -10.91
N MET A 30 -7.30 3.70 -9.58
CA MET A 30 -8.11 2.83 -8.73
C MET A 30 -9.59 3.22 -8.76
N ARG A 31 -10.48 2.27 -8.51
CA ARG A 31 -11.93 2.50 -8.55
C ARG A 31 -12.45 3.01 -7.20
N LEU A 32 -13.14 4.16 -7.21
CA LEU A 32 -13.95 4.57 -6.08
C LEU A 32 -15.17 3.65 -5.98
N ALA A 33 -15.19 2.76 -4.99
CA ALA A 33 -16.23 1.76 -4.83
C ALA A 33 -17.45 2.28 -4.06
N ARG A 34 -17.24 3.18 -3.10
CA ARG A 34 -18.30 3.66 -2.22
C ARG A 34 -17.97 5.03 -1.65
N THR A 35 -19.00 5.87 -1.54
CA THR A 35 -19.00 7.09 -0.74
C THR A 35 -20.04 6.96 0.37
N SER A 36 -19.69 7.38 1.58
CA SER A 36 -20.60 7.39 2.72
C SER A 36 -20.17 8.45 3.74
N ARG A 37 -20.96 8.57 4.80
CA ARG A 37 -20.60 9.34 5.98
C ARG A 37 -20.71 8.48 7.22
N THR A 38 -19.84 8.75 8.17
CA THR A 38 -19.92 8.22 9.52
C THR A 38 -21.07 8.88 10.30
N PRO A 39 -21.55 8.29 11.41
CA PRO A 39 -22.60 8.92 12.22
C PRO A 39 -22.25 10.30 12.76
N ASP A 40 -20.96 10.60 12.97
CA ASP A 40 -20.44 11.91 13.36
C ASP A 40 -20.17 12.87 12.17
N GLY A 41 -20.61 12.48 10.95
CA GLY A 41 -20.64 13.33 9.76
C GLY A 41 -19.36 13.35 8.93
N ARG A 42 -18.28 12.66 9.32
CA ARG A 42 -17.03 12.57 8.52
C ARG A 42 -17.27 11.81 7.22
N ARG A 43 -16.59 12.21 6.15
CA ARG A 43 -16.57 11.41 4.92
C ARG A 43 -15.88 10.06 5.20
N HIS A 44 -16.44 9.01 4.60
CA HIS A 44 -15.88 7.67 4.61
C HIS A 44 -16.00 7.06 3.23
N TYR A 45 -14.89 6.96 2.51
CA TYR A 45 -14.85 6.57 1.11
C TYR A 45 -13.97 5.34 0.94
N ASN A 46 -14.47 4.37 0.15
CA ASN A 46 -13.75 3.13 -0.12
C ASN A 46 -13.20 3.14 -1.55
N VAL A 47 -11.90 2.96 -1.67
CA VAL A 47 -11.18 2.84 -2.94
C VAL A 47 -10.66 1.42 -3.06
N GLU A 48 -11.04 0.72 -4.12
CA GLU A 48 -10.58 -0.65 -4.37
C GLU A 48 -9.11 -0.67 -4.76
N ILE A 49 -8.36 -1.59 -4.12
CA ILE A 49 -6.94 -1.81 -4.37
C ILE A 49 -6.66 -3.16 -5.05
N GLY A 50 -7.71 -3.83 -5.52
CA GLY A 50 -7.62 -5.15 -6.14
C GLY A 50 -7.84 -6.32 -5.17
N GLY A 51 -8.03 -7.52 -5.71
CA GLY A 51 -8.20 -8.74 -4.92
C GLY A 51 -9.40 -8.76 -3.97
N GLY A 52 -10.38 -7.87 -4.15
CA GLY A 52 -11.50 -7.70 -3.23
C GLY A 52 -11.19 -6.86 -1.99
N ASN A 53 -10.04 -6.20 -1.96
CA ASN A 53 -9.57 -5.38 -0.83
C ASN A 53 -9.75 -3.88 -1.12
N ALA A 54 -9.78 -3.07 -0.07
CA ALA A 54 -9.94 -1.63 -0.19
C ALA A 54 -9.10 -0.83 0.81
N PHE A 55 -8.78 0.42 0.44
CA PHE A 55 -8.53 1.46 1.41
C PHE A 55 -9.84 2.13 1.78
N ALA A 56 -10.11 2.23 3.09
CA ALA A 56 -11.25 2.96 3.64
C ALA A 56 -10.74 4.30 4.19
N PHE A 57 -10.91 5.37 3.41
CA PHE A 57 -10.45 6.70 3.78
C PHE A 57 -11.48 7.43 4.63
N PHE A 58 -11.02 8.06 5.71
CA PHE A 58 -11.82 8.86 6.63
C PHE A 58 -11.26 10.28 6.69
N ASP A 59 -12.14 11.30 6.63
CA ASP A 59 -11.77 12.67 6.98
C ASP A 59 -11.38 12.74 8.47
N GLY A 60 -10.46 13.63 8.82
CA GLY A 60 -10.18 13.97 10.21
C GLY A 60 -8.73 13.84 10.66
N ALA A 61 -7.79 13.74 9.73
CA ALA A 61 -6.39 13.97 10.07
C ALA A 61 -6.13 15.48 10.19
N ASP A 62 -5.48 15.90 11.26
CA ASP A 62 -5.25 17.34 11.53
C ASP A 62 -4.14 17.97 10.66
N LYS A 63 -3.22 17.14 10.12
CA LYS A 63 -2.06 17.63 9.38
C LYS A 63 -1.68 16.73 8.20
N PRO A 64 -1.33 17.31 7.04
CA PRO A 64 -0.74 16.57 5.94
C PRO A 64 0.71 16.16 6.26
N GLY A 65 1.12 15.00 5.81
CA GLY A 65 2.52 14.62 5.71
C GLY A 65 3.24 14.23 7.01
N GLU A 66 2.59 14.27 8.18
CA GLU A 66 3.19 13.84 9.44
C GLU A 66 2.91 12.37 9.81
N ASN A 67 2.38 11.57 8.91
CA ASN A 67 2.34 10.13 9.09
C ASN A 67 3.75 9.56 8.95
N THR A 68 4.62 9.89 9.89
CA THR A 68 5.82 9.08 10.13
C THR A 68 5.34 7.78 10.75
N PRO A 69 5.34 6.68 10.00
CA PRO A 69 4.83 5.43 10.53
C PRO A 69 5.86 4.86 11.48
N GLN A 70 5.70 5.14 12.75
CA GLN A 70 6.49 4.48 13.77
C GLN A 70 6.24 2.97 13.76
N TYR A 71 5.04 2.56 13.35
CA TYR A 71 4.61 1.16 13.35
C TYR A 71 4.22 0.63 11.96
N LEU A 72 3.74 1.49 11.07
CA LEU A 72 3.43 1.14 9.68
C LEU A 72 4.54 1.67 8.77
N ASN A 73 5.31 0.76 8.16
CA ASN A 73 6.38 1.17 7.25
C ASN A 73 5.85 1.59 5.87
N HIS A 74 5.09 0.72 5.21
CA HIS A 74 4.49 0.98 3.90
C HIS A 74 3.40 -0.05 3.56
N PHE A 75 2.64 0.24 2.51
CA PHE A 75 1.80 -0.74 1.82
C PHE A 75 2.43 -1.10 0.48
N ALA A 76 2.49 -2.39 0.17
CA ALA A 76 2.89 -2.88 -1.13
C ALA A 76 1.66 -3.25 -1.96
N LEU A 77 1.63 -2.76 -3.20
CA LEU A 77 0.59 -2.99 -4.18
C LEU A 77 1.20 -3.79 -5.34
N PRO A 78 0.85 -5.06 -5.49
CA PRO A 78 1.40 -5.87 -6.56
C PRO A 78 0.76 -5.51 -7.90
N VAL A 79 1.56 -5.61 -8.95
CA VAL A 79 1.10 -5.62 -10.35
C VAL A 79 1.46 -6.94 -11.00
N ALA A 80 0.68 -7.35 -12.01
CA ALA A 80 0.81 -8.68 -12.59
C ALA A 80 1.85 -8.76 -13.70
N THR A 81 2.11 -7.65 -14.39
CA THR A 81 2.95 -7.61 -15.59
C THR A 81 3.98 -6.48 -15.54
N GLU A 82 5.06 -6.67 -16.28
CA GLU A 82 6.09 -5.64 -16.46
C GLU A 82 5.54 -4.37 -17.11
N ALA A 83 4.64 -4.52 -18.07
CA ALA A 83 3.99 -3.40 -18.71
C ALA A 83 3.18 -2.55 -17.72
N GLU A 84 2.43 -3.17 -16.80
CA GLU A 84 1.70 -2.46 -15.75
C GLU A 84 2.65 -1.79 -14.75
N PHE A 85 3.78 -2.42 -14.46
CA PHE A 85 4.81 -1.86 -13.58
C PHE A 85 5.41 -0.58 -14.19
N ASP A 86 5.80 -0.64 -15.46
CA ASP A 86 6.40 0.49 -16.17
C ASP A 86 5.37 1.62 -16.42
N GLU A 87 4.13 1.27 -16.76
CA GLU A 87 3.04 2.24 -16.91
C GLU A 87 2.77 2.99 -15.60
N ALA A 88 2.69 2.28 -14.48
CA ALA A 88 2.47 2.90 -13.18
C ALA A 88 3.63 3.81 -12.79
N TYR A 89 4.88 3.39 -13.02
CA TYR A 89 6.08 4.21 -12.77
C TYR A 89 6.07 5.51 -13.58
N GLN A 90 5.84 5.41 -14.89
CA GLN A 90 5.81 6.57 -15.77
C GLN A 90 4.66 7.51 -15.44
N ARG A 91 3.48 6.96 -15.17
CA ARG A 91 2.29 7.73 -14.81
C ARG A 91 2.49 8.57 -13.54
N LEU A 92 3.11 8.02 -12.51
CA LEU A 92 3.47 8.76 -11.29
C LEU A 92 4.41 9.92 -11.61
N LYS A 93 5.45 9.68 -12.40
CA LYS A 93 6.40 10.72 -12.83
C LYS A 93 5.74 11.82 -13.65
N ASP A 94 4.87 11.48 -14.59
CA ASP A 94 4.16 12.43 -15.44
C ASP A 94 3.23 13.36 -14.64
N HIS A 95 2.77 12.90 -13.46
CA HIS A 95 1.98 13.70 -12.53
C HIS A 95 2.83 14.38 -11.43
N GLY A 96 4.15 14.37 -11.56
CA GLY A 96 5.05 15.05 -10.64
C GLY A 96 5.19 14.39 -9.26
N VAL A 97 4.81 13.12 -9.14
CA VAL A 97 5.02 12.37 -7.90
C VAL A 97 6.49 11.96 -7.81
N GLU A 98 7.12 12.23 -6.67
CA GLU A 98 8.47 11.75 -6.40
C GLU A 98 8.46 10.24 -6.23
N VAL A 99 9.22 9.56 -7.10
CA VAL A 99 9.35 8.09 -7.10
C VAL A 99 10.82 7.74 -6.93
N THR A 100 11.13 6.74 -6.12
CA THR A 100 12.51 6.24 -5.98
C THR A 100 12.99 5.62 -7.29
N GLU A 101 14.30 5.43 -7.42
CA GLU A 101 14.84 4.54 -8.45
C GLU A 101 14.24 3.14 -8.34
N ILE A 102 14.16 2.45 -9.47
CA ILE A 102 13.72 1.04 -9.50
C ILE A 102 14.79 0.18 -8.82
N ILE A 103 14.35 -0.62 -7.86
CA ILE A 103 15.19 -1.54 -7.11
C ILE A 103 14.98 -2.94 -7.69
N GLU A 104 16.01 -3.46 -8.34
CA GLU A 104 16.04 -4.84 -8.82
C GLU A 104 16.32 -5.80 -7.66
N ARG A 105 15.61 -6.92 -7.64
CA ARG A 105 15.78 -8.01 -6.68
C ARG A 105 15.82 -9.33 -7.42
N GLU A 106 16.31 -10.37 -6.75
CA GLU A 106 16.36 -11.72 -7.34
C GLU A 106 14.97 -12.23 -7.81
N TYR A 107 13.91 -11.82 -7.13
CA TYR A 107 12.54 -12.31 -7.37
C TYR A 107 11.60 -11.27 -7.98
N GLY A 108 12.10 -10.12 -8.39
CA GLY A 108 11.30 -9.07 -8.99
C GLY A 108 11.90 -7.68 -8.85
N LYS A 109 11.10 -6.67 -9.07
CA LYS A 109 11.52 -5.28 -8.98
C LYS A 109 10.47 -4.42 -8.29
N THR A 110 10.89 -3.32 -7.69
CA THR A 110 10.04 -2.46 -6.90
C THR A 110 10.49 -1.01 -6.93
N TYR A 111 9.59 -0.10 -6.58
CA TYR A 111 9.87 1.30 -6.26
C TYR A 111 8.89 1.82 -5.22
N TYR A 112 9.24 2.96 -4.61
CA TYR A 112 8.48 3.58 -3.53
C TYR A 112 8.10 5.02 -3.87
N PHE A 113 6.99 5.46 -3.32
CA PHE A 113 6.48 6.83 -3.40
C PHE A 113 5.57 7.12 -2.20
N HIS A 114 5.08 8.36 -2.10
CA HIS A 114 4.17 8.75 -1.02
C HIS A 114 2.86 9.26 -1.60
N ASP A 115 1.78 9.00 -0.88
CA ASP A 115 0.49 9.62 -1.14
C ASP A 115 0.47 11.08 -0.63
N PRO A 116 -0.60 11.88 -0.92
CA PRO A 116 -0.70 13.26 -0.43
C PRO A 116 -0.71 13.41 1.09
N SER A 117 -1.05 12.37 1.84
CA SER A 117 -1.03 12.35 3.31
C SER A 117 0.32 11.90 3.88
N GLY A 118 1.31 11.58 3.03
CA GLY A 118 2.64 11.11 3.43
C GLY A 118 2.71 9.60 3.71
N ILE A 119 1.70 8.84 3.35
CA ILE A 119 1.73 7.37 3.46
C ILE A 119 2.69 6.82 2.40
N ARG A 120 3.67 6.05 2.84
CA ARG A 120 4.59 5.38 1.93
C ARG A 120 3.91 4.20 1.25
N LEU A 121 4.00 4.17 -0.06
CA LEU A 121 3.48 3.12 -0.92
C LEU A 121 4.62 2.47 -1.70
N GLN A 122 4.40 1.24 -2.12
CA GLN A 122 5.30 0.45 -2.94
C GLN A 122 4.52 -0.14 -4.10
N ILE A 123 5.02 -0.05 -5.30
CA ILE A 123 4.59 -0.93 -6.40
C ILE A 123 5.60 -2.05 -6.52
N GLU A 124 5.11 -3.24 -6.69
CA GLU A 124 5.91 -4.44 -6.71
C GLU A 124 5.52 -5.34 -7.88
N LEU A 125 6.52 -5.70 -8.70
CA LEU A 125 6.40 -6.78 -9.68
C LEU A 125 7.17 -7.97 -9.16
N GLN A 126 6.45 -8.97 -8.69
CA GLN A 126 7.03 -10.23 -8.21
C GLN A 126 6.56 -11.41 -9.04
N SER A 127 7.47 -12.30 -9.36
CA SER A 127 7.11 -13.60 -9.91
C SER A 127 6.45 -14.51 -8.86
N ARG A 128 6.79 -14.31 -7.60
CA ARG A 128 6.23 -14.98 -6.42
C ARG A 128 6.77 -14.36 -5.14
N GLN A 129 6.07 -14.53 -4.02
CA GLN A 129 6.65 -14.21 -2.72
C GLN A 129 7.79 -15.19 -2.45
N ASP A 130 8.98 -14.65 -2.18
CA ASP A 130 10.12 -15.49 -1.83
C ASP A 130 10.08 -15.87 -0.36
N ASN A 131 9.84 -17.14 -0.12
CA ASN A 131 9.96 -17.77 1.19
C ASN A 131 11.01 -18.90 1.14
N SER A 132 11.96 -18.83 0.19
CA SER A 132 12.93 -19.90 -0.04
C SER A 132 13.98 -20.01 1.06
N ASP A 133 14.30 -18.89 1.72
CA ASP A 133 15.20 -18.90 2.88
C ASP A 133 14.51 -18.37 4.15
N PRO A 134 13.82 -19.27 4.87
CA PRO A 134 13.20 -18.88 6.15
C PRO A 134 14.21 -18.56 7.26
N ASN A 135 15.49 -18.85 7.06
CA ASN A 135 16.58 -18.66 8.03
C ASN A 135 17.56 -17.56 7.60
N GLY A 136 17.13 -16.63 6.77
CA GLY A 136 17.99 -15.55 6.25
C GLY A 136 18.50 -14.56 7.31
N ASP A 137 17.90 -14.52 8.51
CA ASP A 137 18.41 -13.72 9.63
C ASP A 137 19.52 -14.52 10.36
N PRO A 138 20.77 -14.03 10.40
CA PRO A 138 21.87 -14.69 11.09
C PRO A 138 21.77 -14.64 12.64
N ASP A 139 20.93 -13.77 13.18
CA ASP A 139 20.71 -13.60 14.63
C ASP A 139 19.21 -13.47 14.96
N PRO A 140 18.42 -14.53 14.70
CA PRO A 140 16.97 -14.46 14.83
C PRO A 140 16.53 -14.37 16.27
N VAL A 141 15.40 -13.68 16.52
CA VAL A 141 14.79 -13.68 17.85
C VAL A 141 14.47 -15.09 18.32
N PRO A 142 14.56 -15.40 19.63
CA PRO A 142 14.48 -16.79 20.15
C PRO A 142 13.20 -17.55 19.76
N SER A 143 12.09 -16.85 19.54
CA SER A 143 10.84 -17.48 19.17
C SER A 143 10.73 -17.83 17.67
N ALA A 144 11.63 -17.29 16.80
CA ALA A 144 11.55 -17.51 15.36
C ALA A 144 11.61 -18.99 14.99
N ALA A 145 12.57 -19.74 15.52
CA ALA A 145 12.72 -21.18 15.28
C ALA A 145 11.46 -21.99 15.63
N LYS A 146 10.75 -21.60 16.69
CA LYS A 146 9.51 -22.23 17.12
C LYS A 146 8.37 -22.10 16.09
N TYR A 147 8.32 -21.00 15.36
CA TYR A 147 7.23 -20.69 14.43
C TYR A 147 7.56 -21.01 12.98
N LEU A 148 8.83 -21.02 12.61
CA LEU A 148 9.28 -21.47 11.28
C LEU A 148 9.12 -22.98 11.08
N ALA A 149 9.21 -23.77 12.14
CA ALA A 149 9.08 -25.23 12.11
C ALA A 149 7.64 -25.77 11.98
N LYS A 150 6.65 -24.89 11.71
CA LYS A 150 5.25 -25.24 11.49
C LYS A 150 4.89 -25.08 10.03
#